data_4a2b03ff7075dfc1b9b8d7d35d53a3ae
#
_entry.id   4a2b03ff7075dfc1b9b8d7d35d53a3ae
#
_cell.length_a   1.000
_cell.length_b   1.000
_cell.length_c   1.000
_cell.angle_alpha   90.00
_cell.angle_beta   90.00
_cell.angle_gamma   90.00
#
_symmetry.space_group_name_H-M   'P 1'
#
loop_
_entity.id
_entity.type
_entity.pdbx_description
1 polymer ?
#
loop_
_entity_poly.entity_id
_entity_poly.type
_entity_poly.pdbx_seq_one_letter_code
_entity_poly.pdbx_strand_id
1 'polypeptide(L)'
;ILFLSFLAIISCSKEINSPTQSNDKNIQRIQKKFKIGDINNDRINDIATVDYNYDFNNDQVHCKNNFCSIIVRFSNKIPSLEITNTRSVYVEKTNDVTKDGANEILVFSLTNEGFWNIISVYSFQNNGWKELANTKAFLSEPRQFKNRVIQSDGDFFLIGDDWTDDLQERSLKLKLP
;
A
#
# COMPACT_ATOMS: atom_id res chain seq x y z
N ILE A 1 57.09 14.82 60.63
CA ILE A 1 56.25 15.34 59.57
C ILE A 1 56.11 14.25 58.52
N LEU A 2 54.98 13.52 58.58
CA LEU A 2 54.65 12.42 57.65
C LEU A 2 53.77 13.00 56.50
N PHE A 3 54.24 12.92 55.29
CA PHE A 3 53.42 13.21 54.09
C PHE A 3 52.75 11.93 53.62
N LEU A 4 51.45 11.83 53.80
CA LEU A 4 50.61 10.80 53.14
C LEU A 4 50.25 11.30 51.73
N SER A 5 50.77 10.65 50.71
CA SER A 5 50.33 10.85 49.32
C SER A 5 49.11 9.95 49.01
N PHE A 6 47.98 10.59 48.75
CA PHE A 6 46.75 9.92 48.25
C PHE A 6 46.90 9.65 46.76
N LEU A 7 47.00 8.37 46.39
CA LEU A 7 46.86 7.95 45.00
C LEU A 7 45.38 7.84 44.66
N ALA A 8 44.87 8.74 43.84
CA ALA A 8 43.53 8.61 43.24
C ALA A 8 43.59 7.61 42.08
N ILE A 9 42.94 6.46 42.25
CA ILE A 9 42.73 5.48 41.17
C ILE A 9 41.52 5.94 40.36
N ILE A 10 41.78 6.53 39.18
CA ILE A 10 40.71 6.84 38.21
C ILE A 10 40.36 5.51 37.50
N SER A 11 39.29 4.88 37.93
CA SER A 11 38.70 3.74 37.23
C SER A 11 37.94 4.26 35.99
N CYS A 12 38.54 4.12 34.85
CA CYS A 12 37.91 4.40 33.56
C CYS A 12 37.07 3.17 33.19
N SER A 13 35.78 3.19 33.51
CA SER A 13 34.83 2.20 33.02
C SER A 13 34.61 2.45 31.52
N LYS A 14 35.19 1.59 30.70
CA LYS A 14 34.93 1.50 29.27
C LYS A 14 33.49 0.97 29.10
N GLU A 15 32.56 1.85 28.76
CA GLU A 15 31.25 1.41 28.24
C GLU A 15 31.52 0.63 26.93
N ILE A 16 31.33 -0.67 27.01
CA ILE A 16 31.28 -1.53 25.83
C ILE A 16 29.90 -1.29 25.23
N ASN A 17 29.79 -0.34 24.33
CA ASN A 17 28.68 -0.24 23.38
C ASN A 17 28.76 -1.49 22.50
N SER A 18 28.05 -2.55 22.87
CA SER A 18 27.76 -3.65 21.97
C SER A 18 26.98 -3.08 20.79
N PRO A 19 27.46 -3.19 19.55
CA PRO A 19 26.66 -2.82 18.41
C PRO A 19 25.41 -3.74 18.43
N THR A 20 24.24 -3.16 18.59
CA THR A 20 22.97 -3.84 18.34
C THR A 20 23.04 -4.26 16.87
N GLN A 21 23.40 -5.51 16.60
CA GLN A 21 23.29 -6.10 15.27
C GLN A 21 21.81 -6.05 14.93
N SER A 22 21.42 -5.14 14.06
CA SER A 22 20.12 -5.15 13.43
C SER A 22 19.98 -6.50 12.72
N ASN A 23 18.95 -7.25 13.05
CA ASN A 23 18.61 -8.53 12.42
C ASN A 23 18.05 -8.31 10.99
N ASP A 24 18.70 -7.49 10.17
CA ASP A 24 18.28 -7.13 8.82
C ASP A 24 18.41 -8.28 7.80
N LYS A 25 18.94 -9.44 8.21
CA LYS A 25 19.21 -10.56 7.29
C LYS A 25 17.98 -11.20 6.66
N ASN A 26 16.80 -10.97 7.22
CA ASN A 26 15.55 -11.59 6.73
C ASN A 26 14.58 -10.59 6.09
N ILE A 27 14.99 -9.35 5.92
CA ILE A 27 14.23 -8.36 5.17
C ILE A 27 14.61 -8.47 3.70
N GLN A 28 13.64 -8.81 2.85
CA GLN A 28 13.84 -8.94 1.42
C GLN A 28 12.95 -7.98 0.65
N ARG A 29 13.47 -7.43 -0.44
CA ARG A 29 12.67 -6.64 -1.36
C ARG A 29 11.81 -7.56 -2.21
N ILE A 30 10.50 -7.37 -2.14
CA ILE A 30 9.52 -8.04 -2.98
C ILE A 30 9.05 -7.09 -4.06
N GLN A 31 8.97 -7.59 -5.28
CA GLN A 31 8.41 -6.86 -6.41
C GLN A 31 7.22 -7.63 -6.98
N LYS A 32 6.08 -6.94 -7.14
CA LYS A 32 4.90 -7.47 -7.82
C LYS A 32 4.57 -6.63 -9.04
N LYS A 33 4.15 -7.27 -10.13
CA LYS A 33 3.76 -6.62 -11.39
C LYS A 33 2.32 -6.98 -11.72
N PHE A 34 1.56 -5.98 -12.15
CA PHE A 34 0.14 -6.09 -12.51
C PHE A 34 -0.07 -5.53 -13.92
N LYS A 35 -0.79 -6.27 -14.75
CA LYS A 35 -1.22 -5.80 -16.08
C LYS A 35 -2.49 -4.96 -15.89
N ILE A 36 -2.43 -3.67 -16.21
CA ILE A 36 -3.47 -2.69 -15.91
C ILE A 36 -4.17 -2.10 -17.13
N GLY A 37 -3.88 -2.61 -18.33
CA GLY A 37 -4.45 -2.10 -19.58
C GLY A 37 -3.79 -0.80 -20.03
N ASP A 38 -4.41 -0.11 -20.95
CA ASP A 38 -3.98 1.20 -21.44
C ASP A 38 -4.62 2.27 -20.55
N ILE A 39 -3.82 2.90 -19.70
CA ILE A 39 -4.30 3.89 -18.70
C ILE A 39 -4.03 5.34 -19.12
N ASN A 40 -3.33 5.55 -20.23
CA ASN A 40 -2.98 6.88 -20.76
C ASN A 40 -3.46 7.11 -22.20
N ASN A 41 -4.23 6.16 -22.74
CA ASN A 41 -4.80 6.17 -24.08
C ASN A 41 -3.75 6.26 -25.21
N ASP A 42 -2.58 5.62 -25.01
CA ASP A 42 -1.52 5.53 -26.03
C ASP A 42 -1.59 4.24 -26.87
N ARG A 43 -2.58 3.37 -26.62
CA ARG A 43 -2.83 2.07 -27.21
C ARG A 43 -1.80 1.00 -26.84
N ILE A 44 -1.03 1.24 -25.80
CA ILE A 44 -0.07 0.27 -25.26
C ILE A 44 -0.58 -0.14 -23.86
N ASN A 45 -0.60 -1.46 -23.63
CA ASN A 45 -0.97 -1.94 -22.29
C ASN A 45 0.14 -1.60 -21.28
N ASP A 46 -0.26 -1.01 -20.19
CA ASP A 46 0.60 -0.61 -19.11
C ASP A 46 0.77 -1.68 -18.03
N ILE A 47 1.85 -1.53 -17.27
CA ILE A 47 2.19 -2.38 -16.15
C ILE A 47 2.38 -1.50 -14.91
N ALA A 48 1.68 -1.83 -13.84
CA ALA A 48 1.98 -1.32 -12.51
C ALA A 48 3.00 -2.23 -11.81
N THR A 49 3.98 -1.63 -11.16
CA THR A 49 5.01 -2.33 -10.40
C THR A 49 5.01 -1.80 -8.96
N VAL A 50 4.85 -2.70 -8.01
CA VAL A 50 4.84 -2.40 -6.58
C VAL A 50 6.06 -3.04 -5.95
N ASP A 51 6.85 -2.25 -5.21
CA ASP A 51 8.00 -2.72 -4.45
C ASP A 51 7.78 -2.45 -2.96
N TYR A 52 8.09 -3.44 -2.12
CA TYR A 52 8.10 -3.28 -0.68
C TYR A 52 9.14 -4.21 -0.03
N ASN A 53 9.59 -3.86 1.15
CA ASN A 53 10.44 -4.71 1.95
C ASN A 53 9.56 -5.63 2.82
N TYR A 54 9.86 -6.92 2.82
CA TYR A 54 9.13 -7.92 3.58
C TYR A 54 10.03 -8.57 4.63
N ASP A 55 9.55 -8.60 5.86
CA ASP A 55 10.23 -9.25 6.97
C ASP A 55 9.67 -10.67 7.14
N PHE A 56 10.45 -11.67 6.70
CA PHE A 56 10.07 -13.07 6.78
C PHE A 56 10.05 -13.63 8.19
N ASN A 57 10.68 -12.98 9.16
CA ASN A 57 10.62 -13.43 10.56
C ASN A 57 9.27 -13.09 11.20
N ASN A 58 8.74 -11.92 10.87
CA ASN A 58 7.52 -11.40 11.45
C ASN A 58 6.31 -11.53 10.53
N ASP A 59 6.49 -12.14 9.34
CA ASP A 59 5.44 -12.34 8.32
C ASP A 59 4.68 -11.04 7.97
N GLN A 60 5.42 -9.94 7.78
CA GLN A 60 4.83 -8.63 7.52
C GLN A 60 5.67 -7.73 6.63
N VAL A 61 5.04 -6.70 6.06
CA VAL A 61 5.77 -5.65 5.37
C VAL A 61 6.59 -4.84 6.36
N HIS A 62 7.88 -4.70 6.06
CA HIS A 62 8.81 -3.91 6.88
C HIS A 62 8.66 -2.43 6.56
N CYS A 63 8.29 -1.63 7.54
CA CYS A 63 8.06 -0.20 7.42
C CYS A 63 8.94 0.59 8.37
N LYS A 64 9.40 1.76 7.95
CA LYS A 64 10.03 2.70 8.88
C LYS A 64 8.97 3.32 9.79
N ASN A 65 9.22 3.32 11.10
CA ASN A 65 8.37 3.98 12.11
C ASN A 65 6.90 3.52 12.11
N ASN A 66 6.63 2.27 11.82
CA ASN A 66 5.28 1.67 11.74
C ASN A 66 4.33 2.29 10.68
N PHE A 67 4.81 3.23 9.87
CA PHE A 67 4.06 3.80 8.75
C PHE A 67 4.66 3.32 7.45
N CYS A 68 3.88 2.59 6.69
CA CYS A 68 4.27 2.16 5.36
C CYS A 68 3.78 3.17 4.33
N SER A 69 4.71 3.53 3.42
CA SER A 69 4.38 4.20 2.18
C SER A 69 4.87 3.31 1.05
N ILE A 70 3.96 2.91 0.17
CA ILE A 70 4.26 2.03 -0.96
C ILE A 70 4.12 2.83 -2.24
N ILE A 71 5.16 2.81 -3.06
CA ILE A 71 5.16 3.50 -4.36
C ILE A 71 4.77 2.50 -5.44
N VAL A 72 3.69 2.80 -6.14
CA VAL A 72 3.29 2.13 -7.37
C VAL A 72 3.94 2.85 -8.54
N ARG A 73 4.83 2.16 -9.26
CA ARG A 73 5.47 2.67 -10.48
C ARG A 73 4.76 2.10 -11.70
N PHE A 74 4.69 2.90 -12.72
CA PHE A 74 4.04 2.53 -13.98
C PHE A 74 5.04 2.50 -15.12
N SER A 75 4.71 1.74 -16.18
CA SER A 75 5.42 1.77 -17.46
C SER A 75 5.24 3.12 -18.18
N ASN A 76 5.91 3.28 -19.34
CA ASN A 76 5.67 4.36 -20.29
C ASN A 76 5.74 5.79 -19.71
N LYS A 77 6.64 6.01 -18.71
CA LYS A 77 6.88 7.32 -18.08
C LYS A 77 5.66 7.91 -17.36
N ILE A 78 4.65 7.11 -17.07
CA ILE A 78 3.52 7.53 -16.25
C ILE A 78 4.02 7.81 -14.83
N PRO A 79 3.68 8.95 -14.22
CA PRO A 79 4.07 9.27 -12.86
C PRO A 79 3.70 8.20 -11.84
N SER A 80 4.55 7.96 -10.87
CA SER A 80 4.25 7.01 -9.78
C SER A 80 3.13 7.54 -8.88
N LEU A 81 2.41 6.60 -8.26
CA LEU A 81 1.38 6.87 -7.27
C LEU A 81 1.89 6.39 -5.90
N GLU A 82 1.88 7.26 -4.90
CA GLU A 82 2.25 6.93 -3.54
C GLU A 82 1.00 6.60 -2.72
N ILE A 83 0.99 5.41 -2.10
CA ILE A 83 -0.07 4.96 -1.20
C ILE A 83 0.49 4.95 0.22
N THR A 84 -0.03 5.82 1.06
CA THR A 84 0.40 5.97 2.46
C THR A 84 -0.44 5.13 3.41
N ASN A 85 0.08 4.87 4.62
CA ASN A 85 -0.62 4.13 5.68
C ASN A 85 -1.12 2.74 5.25
N THR A 86 -0.33 2.04 4.44
CA THR A 86 -0.70 0.74 3.91
C THR A 86 0.34 -0.33 4.25
N ARG A 87 -0.09 -1.56 4.46
CA ARG A 87 0.78 -2.72 4.68
C ARG A 87 1.04 -3.51 3.40
N SER A 88 0.18 -3.39 2.41
CA SER A 88 0.40 -3.94 1.07
C SER A 88 -0.48 -3.23 0.05
N VAL A 89 -0.08 -3.33 -1.22
CA VAL A 89 -0.85 -2.78 -2.34
C VAL A 89 -1.05 -3.85 -3.39
N TYR A 90 -2.30 -4.00 -3.84
CA TYR A 90 -2.67 -4.76 -5.02
C TYR A 90 -3.31 -3.79 -6.03
N VAL A 91 -2.99 -3.95 -7.31
CA VAL A 91 -3.52 -3.08 -8.37
C VAL A 91 -4.23 -3.92 -9.42
N GLU A 92 -5.42 -3.52 -9.78
CA GLU A 92 -6.22 -4.17 -10.82
C GLU A 92 -6.68 -3.14 -11.86
N LYS A 93 -6.79 -3.58 -13.10
CA LYS A 93 -7.44 -2.81 -14.16
C LYS A 93 -8.94 -2.76 -13.91
N THR A 94 -9.55 -1.59 -14.11
CA THR A 94 -11.00 -1.49 -14.24
C THR A 94 -11.41 -0.99 -15.63
N ASN A 95 -12.70 -0.76 -15.85
CA ASN A 95 -13.22 -0.26 -17.11
C ASN A 95 -12.85 1.23 -17.31
N ASP A 96 -13.06 1.75 -18.52
CA ASP A 96 -13.08 3.17 -18.81
C ASP A 96 -14.33 3.79 -18.14
N VAL A 97 -14.15 4.21 -16.89
CA VAL A 97 -15.22 4.75 -16.04
C VAL A 97 -15.53 6.20 -16.41
N THR A 98 -14.49 6.96 -16.77
CA THR A 98 -14.60 8.39 -17.12
C THR A 98 -14.99 8.62 -18.58
N LYS A 99 -15.00 7.57 -19.41
CA LYS A 99 -15.33 7.61 -20.84
C LYS A 99 -14.37 8.49 -21.66
N ASP A 100 -13.09 8.53 -21.24
CA ASP A 100 -12.04 9.27 -21.92
C ASP A 100 -11.19 8.42 -22.88
N GLY A 101 -11.48 7.12 -22.97
CA GLY A 101 -10.80 6.15 -23.81
C GLY A 101 -9.67 5.41 -23.12
N ALA A 102 -9.33 5.77 -21.88
CA ALA A 102 -8.35 5.10 -21.05
C ALA A 102 -9.00 4.20 -19.98
N ASN A 103 -8.27 3.20 -19.51
CA ASN A 103 -8.75 2.42 -18.38
C ASN A 103 -8.39 3.11 -17.05
N GLU A 104 -9.25 3.02 -16.08
CA GLU A 104 -8.90 3.34 -14.69
C GLU A 104 -8.22 2.16 -14.01
N ILE A 105 -7.60 2.43 -12.87
CA ILE A 105 -7.06 1.41 -11.98
C ILE A 105 -7.82 1.39 -10.67
N LEU A 106 -7.97 0.18 -10.15
CA LEU A 106 -8.48 -0.07 -8.80
C LEU A 106 -7.31 -0.46 -7.91
N VAL A 107 -7.08 0.30 -6.87
CA VAL A 107 -6.00 0.09 -5.91
C VAL A 107 -6.59 -0.40 -4.59
N PHE A 108 -6.10 -1.54 -4.14
CA PHE A 108 -6.42 -2.11 -2.84
C PHE A 108 -5.24 -1.86 -1.91
N SER A 109 -5.46 -1.14 -0.83
CA SER A 109 -4.44 -0.85 0.17
C SER A 109 -4.84 -1.46 1.51
N LEU A 110 -4.11 -2.49 1.93
CA LEU A 110 -4.34 -3.18 3.20
C LEU A 110 -4.02 -2.25 4.37
N THR A 111 -4.97 -2.05 5.24
CA THR A 111 -4.82 -1.22 6.44
C THR A 111 -4.16 -2.01 7.59
N ASN A 112 -3.97 -1.35 8.74
CA ASN A 112 -3.52 -2.00 9.97
C ASN A 112 -4.67 -2.73 10.71
N GLU A 113 -5.88 -2.70 10.17
CA GLU A 113 -7.09 -3.23 10.79
C GLU A 113 -7.43 -4.65 10.26
N GLY A 114 -6.48 -5.57 10.32
CA GLY A 114 -6.69 -6.96 9.89
C GLY A 114 -6.88 -7.10 8.37
N PHE A 115 -8.03 -7.60 7.95
CA PHE A 115 -8.36 -7.81 6.52
C PHE A 115 -9.06 -6.61 5.86
N TRP A 116 -9.18 -5.47 6.57
CA TRP A 116 -9.73 -4.27 6.00
C TRP A 116 -8.76 -3.62 5.01
N ASN A 117 -9.29 -3.27 3.86
CA ASN A 117 -8.61 -2.51 2.82
C ASN A 117 -9.35 -1.19 2.58
N ILE A 118 -8.60 -0.15 2.21
CA ILE A 118 -9.16 0.94 1.45
C ILE A 118 -9.05 0.55 -0.02
N ILE A 119 -10.16 0.58 -0.74
CA ILE A 119 -10.20 0.38 -2.18
C ILE A 119 -10.48 1.71 -2.84
N SER A 120 -9.64 2.11 -3.80
CA SER A 120 -9.71 3.41 -4.46
C SER A 120 -9.67 3.24 -5.97
N VAL A 121 -10.51 3.98 -6.68
CA VAL A 121 -10.45 4.08 -8.15
C VAL A 121 -9.67 5.32 -8.52
N TYR A 122 -8.62 5.15 -9.33
CA TYR A 122 -7.81 6.25 -9.85
C TYR A 122 -7.91 6.33 -11.36
N SER A 123 -8.02 7.55 -11.87
CA SER A 123 -7.89 7.89 -13.28
C SER A 123 -6.60 8.66 -13.50
N PHE A 124 -5.92 8.40 -14.62
CA PHE A 124 -4.75 9.15 -15.05
C PHE A 124 -5.17 10.22 -16.06
N GLN A 125 -5.19 11.46 -15.62
CA GLN A 125 -5.66 12.61 -16.42
C GLN A 125 -4.69 13.79 -16.30
N ASN A 126 -4.46 14.53 -17.39
CA ASN A 126 -3.61 15.72 -17.39
C ASN A 126 -2.20 15.49 -16.79
N ASN A 127 -1.56 14.35 -17.11
CA ASN A 127 -0.28 13.93 -16.55
C ASN A 127 -0.25 13.78 -15.03
N GLY A 128 -1.38 13.53 -14.40
CA GLY A 128 -1.50 13.32 -12.96
C GLY A 128 -2.56 12.29 -12.58
N TRP A 129 -2.47 11.81 -11.36
CA TRP A 129 -3.44 10.88 -10.79
C TRP A 129 -4.57 11.65 -10.10
N LYS A 130 -5.79 11.23 -10.38
CA LYS A 130 -7.00 11.72 -9.71
C LYS A 130 -7.72 10.53 -9.08
N GLU A 131 -7.92 10.58 -7.78
CA GLU A 131 -8.80 9.65 -7.10
C GLU A 131 -10.25 10.01 -7.41
N LEU A 132 -11.00 9.07 -7.98
CA LEU A 132 -12.41 9.26 -8.33
C LEU A 132 -13.34 8.93 -7.17
N ALA A 133 -13.04 7.87 -6.45
CA ALA A 133 -13.76 7.45 -5.25
C ALA A 133 -12.93 6.45 -4.44
N ASN A 134 -13.22 6.34 -3.15
CA ASN A 134 -12.72 5.27 -2.30
C ASN A 134 -13.80 4.76 -1.34
N THR A 135 -13.58 3.55 -0.83
CA THR A 135 -14.41 2.95 0.21
C THR A 135 -13.63 1.88 0.95
N LYS A 136 -14.16 1.40 2.07
CA LYS A 136 -13.61 0.25 2.79
C LYS A 136 -14.11 -1.06 2.17
N ALA A 137 -13.28 -2.09 2.25
CA ALA A 137 -13.65 -3.45 1.89
C ALA A 137 -12.96 -4.46 2.80
N PHE A 138 -13.70 -5.49 3.24
CA PHE A 138 -13.16 -6.60 4.00
C PHE A 138 -12.75 -7.71 3.04
N LEU A 139 -11.44 -7.97 2.93
CA LEU A 139 -10.86 -8.82 1.90
C LEU A 139 -10.00 -9.92 2.53
N SER A 140 -10.63 -10.97 3.05
CA SER A 140 -9.96 -12.14 3.63
C SER A 140 -9.70 -13.25 2.62
N GLU A 141 -10.36 -13.24 1.44
CA GLU A 141 -10.28 -14.28 0.43
C GLU A 141 -10.05 -13.70 -0.98
N PRO A 142 -9.32 -14.39 -1.87
CA PRO A 142 -9.03 -13.90 -3.22
C PRO A 142 -10.26 -13.54 -4.07
N ARG A 143 -11.39 -14.24 -3.87
CA ARG A 143 -12.63 -13.97 -4.61
C ARG A 143 -13.22 -12.59 -4.31
N GLN A 144 -12.95 -12.04 -3.11
CA GLN A 144 -13.51 -10.76 -2.65
C GLN A 144 -12.83 -9.55 -3.33
N PHE A 145 -11.67 -9.73 -3.98
CA PHE A 145 -11.03 -8.69 -4.77
C PHE A 145 -11.73 -8.42 -6.10
N LYS A 146 -12.55 -9.36 -6.58
CA LYS A 146 -13.22 -9.26 -7.87
C LYS A 146 -14.53 -8.48 -7.79
N ASN A 147 -14.94 -7.90 -8.94
CA ASN A 147 -16.23 -7.22 -9.09
C ASN A 147 -16.45 -6.03 -8.13
N ARG A 148 -15.37 -5.35 -7.77
CA ARG A 148 -15.46 -4.15 -6.93
C ARG A 148 -15.84 -2.90 -7.71
N VAL A 149 -15.69 -2.90 -9.03
CA VAL A 149 -16.29 -1.90 -9.93
C VAL A 149 -17.28 -2.61 -10.81
N ILE A 150 -18.54 -2.21 -10.77
CA ILE A 150 -19.62 -2.77 -11.56
C ILE A 150 -20.32 -1.70 -12.39
N GLN A 151 -20.91 -2.11 -13.51
CA GLN A 151 -21.77 -1.23 -14.31
C GLN A 151 -23.24 -1.64 -14.12
N SER A 152 -24.11 -0.65 -13.91
CA SER A 152 -25.56 -0.82 -13.83
C SER A 152 -26.24 0.40 -14.42
N ASP A 153 -27.19 0.18 -15.32
CA ASP A 153 -27.98 1.24 -15.96
C ASP A 153 -27.13 2.34 -16.64
N GLY A 154 -25.97 1.97 -17.19
CA GLY A 154 -25.04 2.87 -17.85
C GLY A 154 -24.08 3.64 -16.92
N ASP A 155 -24.25 3.52 -15.61
CA ASP A 155 -23.38 4.10 -14.58
C ASP A 155 -22.43 3.06 -14.00
N PHE A 156 -21.26 3.53 -13.52
CA PHE A 156 -20.30 2.72 -12.80
C PHE A 156 -20.40 2.95 -11.29
N PHE A 157 -20.16 1.89 -10.53
CA PHE A 157 -20.23 1.91 -9.07
C PHE A 157 -19.05 1.18 -8.46
N LEU A 158 -18.47 1.79 -7.42
CA LEU A 158 -17.51 1.14 -6.53
C LEU A 158 -18.25 0.43 -5.40
N ILE A 159 -17.94 -0.86 -5.20
CA ILE A 159 -18.57 -1.71 -4.21
C ILE A 159 -17.64 -1.92 -3.03
N GLY A 160 -18.01 -1.38 -1.89
CA GLY A 160 -17.36 -1.58 -0.60
C GLY A 160 -18.15 -2.51 0.32
N ASP A 161 -17.60 -2.70 1.50
CA ASP A 161 -18.24 -3.49 2.56
C ASP A 161 -18.37 -2.61 3.82
N ASP A 162 -19.45 -2.84 4.55
CA ASP A 162 -19.69 -2.25 5.84
C ASP A 162 -20.26 -3.35 6.75
N TRP A 163 -20.02 -3.23 8.04
CA TRP A 163 -20.61 -4.14 9.01
C TRP A 163 -21.61 -3.36 9.84
N THR A 164 -22.81 -3.91 9.93
CA THR A 164 -23.82 -3.36 10.83
C THR A 164 -23.46 -3.64 12.29
N ASP A 165 -24.10 -2.94 13.20
CA ASP A 165 -23.94 -3.17 14.64
C ASP A 165 -24.23 -4.63 15.06
N ASP A 166 -25.02 -5.37 14.24
CA ASP A 166 -25.32 -6.79 14.42
C ASP A 166 -24.28 -7.72 13.81
N LEU A 167 -23.12 -7.20 13.37
CA LEU A 167 -22.07 -7.93 12.67
C LEU A 167 -22.52 -8.57 11.34
N GLN A 168 -23.55 -8.02 10.72
CA GLN A 168 -23.99 -8.43 9.40
C GLN A 168 -23.24 -7.62 8.33
N GLU A 169 -22.65 -8.33 7.37
CA GLU A 169 -22.01 -7.72 6.21
C GLU A 169 -23.05 -7.01 5.34
N ARG A 170 -22.78 -5.75 5.04
CA ARG A 170 -23.58 -4.94 4.13
C ARG A 170 -22.71 -4.37 3.01
N SER A 171 -23.18 -4.51 1.78
CA SER A 171 -22.51 -3.91 0.62
C SER A 171 -22.79 -2.42 0.54
N LEU A 172 -21.72 -1.63 0.38
CA LEU A 172 -21.82 -0.20 0.06
C LEU A 172 -21.68 -0.01 -1.45
N LYS A 173 -22.55 0.82 -2.04
CA LYS A 173 -22.53 1.12 -3.48
C LYS A 173 -22.32 2.63 -3.69
N LEU A 174 -21.14 3.01 -4.17
CA LEU A 174 -20.79 4.39 -4.46
C LEU A 174 -20.79 4.59 -5.97
N LYS A 175 -21.59 5.55 -6.46
CA LYS A 175 -21.59 5.92 -7.88
C LYS A 175 -20.28 6.61 -8.22
N LEU A 176 -19.64 6.17 -9.32
CA LEU A 176 -18.46 6.83 -9.89
C LEU A 176 -18.88 7.97 -10.83
N PRO A 177 -18.02 8.94 -11.03
CA PRO A 177 -18.34 10.12 -11.88
C PRO A 177 -18.61 9.77 -13.33
#